data_f7ea4e23d6539d9fff2744aecb79b4c3
#
_entry.id   f7ea4e23d6539d9fff2744aecb79b4c3
#
_cell.length_a   1.000
_cell.length_b   1.000
_cell.length_c   1.000
_cell.angle_alpha   90.00
_cell.angle_beta   90.00
_cell.angle_gamma   90.00
#
_symmetry.space_group_name_H-M   'P 1'
#
loop_
_entity.id
_entity.type
_entity.pdbx_description
1 polymer ?
#
loop_
_entity_poly.entity_id
_entity_poly.type
_entity_poly.pdbx_seq_one_letter_code
_entity_poly.pdbx_strand_id
1 'polypeptide(L)'
;MPSIDRRLKDFRTVLESAGLAQALEVLNSNVPHRYSAAYRLTGALLRNQFLFDKRGEVSPEFLKTVPFDSSFCQFVFREGVFNTADSSLDARLADNPYQGVVISYTGVPVIDQFGSGEVVGSLCHFDLVRHALEDDEFEVLQRASRLITRAMLGS
;
A
#
# COMPACT_ATOMS: atom_id res chain seq x y z
N MET A 1 -3.15 -4.51 -22.68
CA MET A 1 -2.60 -4.29 -21.33
C MET A 1 -1.29 -3.55 -21.40
N PRO A 2 -1.10 -2.47 -20.65
CA PRO A 2 0.21 -1.82 -20.59
C PRO A 2 1.23 -2.77 -19.99
N SER A 3 2.48 -2.70 -20.47
CA SER A 3 3.58 -3.46 -19.89
C SER A 3 3.94 -2.92 -18.51
N ILE A 4 4.70 -3.70 -17.75
CA ILE A 4 5.22 -3.27 -16.45
C ILE A 4 6.02 -1.98 -16.60
N ASP A 5 6.90 -1.91 -17.60
CA ASP A 5 7.72 -0.72 -17.83
C ASP A 5 6.87 0.51 -18.15
N ARG A 6 5.80 0.36 -18.92
CA ARG A 6 4.89 1.47 -19.23
C ARG A 6 4.13 1.92 -17.99
N ARG A 7 3.66 0.97 -17.19
CA ARG A 7 2.99 1.27 -15.93
C ARG A 7 3.89 2.08 -14.99
N LEU A 8 5.15 1.68 -14.88
CA LEU A 8 6.12 2.36 -14.02
C LEU A 8 6.50 3.73 -14.56
N LYS A 9 6.63 3.86 -15.87
CA LYS A 9 6.90 5.16 -16.50
C LYS A 9 5.78 6.15 -16.23
N ASP A 10 4.53 5.72 -16.39
CA ASP A 10 3.36 6.55 -16.11
C ASP A 10 3.31 6.96 -14.65
N PHE A 11 3.55 6.02 -13.74
CA PHE A 11 3.59 6.28 -12.31
C PHE A 11 4.66 7.32 -11.96
N ARG A 12 5.88 7.12 -12.46
CA ARG A 12 7.01 8.03 -12.19
C ARG A 12 6.73 9.43 -12.73
N THR A 13 6.19 9.54 -13.94
CA THR A 13 5.88 10.82 -14.57
C THR A 13 4.89 11.61 -13.70
N VAL A 14 3.83 10.97 -13.22
CA VAL A 14 2.83 11.63 -12.38
C VAL A 14 3.41 11.94 -11.00
N LEU A 15 4.19 11.03 -10.43
CA LEU A 15 4.84 11.24 -9.14
C LEU A 15 5.72 12.50 -9.16
N GLU A 16 6.51 12.68 -10.20
CA GLU A 16 7.43 13.81 -10.34
C GLU A 16 6.70 15.12 -10.65
N SER A 17 5.61 15.07 -11.42
CA SER A 17 4.91 16.27 -11.88
C SER A 17 3.74 16.69 -10.99
N ALA A 18 3.08 15.75 -10.32
CA ALA A 18 1.85 16.02 -9.57
C ALA A 18 1.84 15.48 -8.14
N GLY A 19 2.83 14.67 -7.77
CA GLY A 19 2.99 14.17 -6.40
C GLY A 19 2.39 12.79 -6.17
N LEU A 20 2.58 12.30 -4.94
CA LEU A 20 2.25 10.93 -4.57
C LEU A 20 0.74 10.67 -4.57
N ALA A 21 -0.07 11.63 -4.14
CA ALA A 21 -1.53 11.46 -4.14
C ALA A 21 -2.05 11.13 -5.54
N GLN A 22 -1.61 11.88 -6.55
CA GLN A 22 -2.01 11.64 -7.94
C GLN A 22 -1.39 10.36 -8.50
N ALA A 23 -0.16 10.05 -8.09
CA ALA A 23 0.50 8.82 -8.53
C ALA A 23 -0.22 7.57 -8.01
N LEU A 24 -0.81 7.62 -6.83
CA LEU A 24 -1.62 6.50 -6.31
C LEU A 24 -2.84 6.23 -7.17
N GLU A 25 -3.45 7.26 -7.74
CA GLU A 25 -4.56 7.08 -8.68
C GLU A 25 -4.12 6.30 -9.91
N VAL A 26 -2.96 6.67 -10.49
CA VAL A 26 -2.39 5.95 -11.62
C VAL A 26 -2.08 4.50 -11.26
N LEU A 27 -1.48 4.28 -10.09
CA LEU A 27 -1.15 2.94 -9.61
C LEU A 27 -2.40 2.07 -9.47
N ASN A 28 -3.50 2.65 -8.99
CA ASN A 28 -4.76 1.96 -8.76
C ASN A 28 -5.53 1.66 -10.04
N SER A 29 -5.22 2.34 -11.15
CA SER A 29 -6.04 2.31 -12.36
C SER A 29 -6.19 0.93 -13.01
N ASN A 30 -5.22 0.03 -12.80
CA ASN A 30 -5.23 -1.30 -13.40
C ASN A 30 -5.45 -2.43 -12.38
N VAL A 31 -5.82 -2.10 -11.15
CA VAL A 31 -6.10 -3.10 -10.11
C VAL A 31 -7.56 -3.04 -9.70
N PRO A 32 -8.16 -4.18 -9.28
CA PRO A 32 -9.58 -4.19 -8.90
C PRO A 32 -9.85 -3.56 -7.53
N HIS A 33 -8.83 -3.46 -6.68
CA HIS A 33 -8.97 -2.98 -5.30
C HIS A 33 -9.46 -1.54 -5.25
N ARG A 34 -10.35 -1.26 -4.32
CA ARG A 34 -10.92 0.06 -4.11
C ARG A 34 -9.88 1.11 -3.70
N TYR A 35 -8.93 0.71 -2.85
CA TYR A 35 -7.97 1.62 -2.23
C TYR A 35 -6.54 1.33 -2.66
N SER A 36 -5.77 2.41 -2.85
CA SER A 36 -4.30 2.36 -2.89
C SER A 36 -3.78 3.39 -1.91
N ALA A 37 -2.81 3.03 -1.09
CA ALA A 37 -2.39 3.88 0.02
C ALA A 37 -0.90 3.75 0.35
N ALA A 38 -0.37 4.82 0.94
CA ALA A 38 0.96 4.84 1.51
C ALA A 38 0.84 5.15 3.02
N TYR A 39 1.40 4.27 3.83
CA TYR A 39 1.42 4.40 5.30
C TYR A 39 2.85 4.57 5.78
N ARG A 40 3.04 5.47 6.74
CA ARG A 40 4.33 5.71 7.37
C ARG A 40 4.30 5.28 8.83
N LEU A 41 5.33 4.56 9.26
CA LEU A 41 5.48 4.18 10.68
C LEU A 41 6.04 5.37 11.46
N THR A 42 5.31 5.78 12.48
CA THR A 42 5.71 6.85 13.39
C THR A 42 5.51 6.33 14.82
N GLY A 43 6.62 5.98 15.49
CA GLY A 43 6.54 5.29 16.79
C GLY A 43 5.86 3.94 16.64
N ALA A 44 4.78 3.71 17.38
CA ALA A 44 4.00 2.47 17.33
C ALA A 44 2.77 2.57 16.42
N LEU A 45 2.65 3.65 15.63
CA LEU A 45 1.47 3.91 14.81
C LEU A 45 1.84 3.98 13.34
N LEU A 46 0.99 3.36 12.50
CA LEU A 46 1.03 3.54 11.05
C LEU A 46 0.06 4.66 10.70
N ARG A 47 0.59 5.73 10.14
CA ARG A 47 -0.21 6.88 9.74
C ARG A 47 -0.39 6.89 8.23
N ASN A 48 -1.63 7.06 7.80
CA ASN A 48 -1.92 7.23 6.38
C ASN A 48 -1.32 8.54 5.91
N GLN A 49 -0.40 8.47 4.96
CA GLN A 49 0.18 9.66 4.32
C GLN A 49 -0.71 10.09 3.16
N PHE A 50 -1.10 9.14 2.32
CA PHE A 50 -1.95 9.37 1.15
C PHE A 50 -2.82 8.15 0.92
N LEU A 51 -4.07 8.37 0.53
CA LEU A 51 -5.04 7.34 0.20
C LEU A 51 -5.79 7.73 -1.06
N PHE A 52 -5.80 6.84 -2.03
CA PHE A 52 -6.70 6.94 -3.18
C PHE A 52 -7.87 5.98 -2.99
N ASP A 53 -9.09 6.47 -3.17
CA ASP A 53 -10.32 5.69 -3.10
C ASP A 53 -11.07 5.83 -4.43
N LYS A 54 -11.32 4.71 -5.12
CA LYS A 54 -12.07 4.72 -6.39
C LYS A 54 -13.44 5.39 -6.26
N ARG A 55 -14.05 5.36 -5.07
CA ARG A 55 -15.36 5.96 -4.82
C ARG A 55 -15.29 7.42 -4.41
N GLY A 56 -14.11 7.94 -4.09
CA GLY A 56 -13.94 9.32 -3.67
C GLY A 56 -14.67 9.67 -2.38
N GLU A 57 -14.94 8.71 -1.51
CA GLU A 57 -15.65 8.93 -0.26
C GLU A 57 -14.70 9.39 0.85
N VAL A 58 -15.27 9.89 1.95
CA VAL A 58 -14.49 10.24 3.14
C VAL A 58 -13.91 8.96 3.73
N SER A 59 -12.60 8.95 3.97
CA SER A 59 -11.92 7.79 4.52
C SER A 59 -12.43 7.45 5.93
N PRO A 60 -12.72 6.17 6.21
CA PRO A 60 -13.05 5.75 7.57
C PRO A 60 -11.90 6.06 8.54
N GLU A 61 -12.23 6.39 9.78
CA GLU A 61 -11.23 6.72 10.81
C GLU A 61 -10.23 5.57 11.01
N PHE A 62 -10.68 4.31 10.96
CA PHE A 62 -9.80 3.17 11.19
C PHE A 62 -8.72 3.00 10.11
N LEU A 63 -8.83 3.70 8.97
CA LEU A 63 -7.82 3.68 7.91
C LEU A 63 -6.79 4.79 8.06
N LYS A 64 -7.05 5.81 8.88
CA LYS A 64 -6.17 6.98 9.01
C LYS A 64 -4.97 6.73 9.91
N THR A 65 -5.17 6.05 11.01
CA THR A 65 -4.12 5.71 11.96
C THR A 65 -4.36 4.31 12.47
N VAL A 66 -3.35 3.44 12.32
CA VAL A 66 -3.48 2.02 12.66
C VAL A 66 -2.34 1.65 13.60
N PRO A 67 -2.63 1.09 14.80
CA PRO A 67 -1.58 0.58 15.66
C PRO A 67 -0.77 -0.50 14.93
N PHE A 68 0.56 -0.41 14.99
CA PHE A 68 1.44 -1.33 14.25
C PHE A 68 1.12 -2.79 14.56
N ASP A 69 0.97 -3.12 15.85
CA ASP A 69 0.73 -4.51 16.28
C ASP A 69 -0.64 -5.05 15.88
N SER A 70 -1.56 -4.19 15.48
CA SER A 70 -2.89 -4.58 15.01
C SER A 70 -3.01 -4.55 13.49
N SER A 71 -2.01 -4.07 12.78
CA SER A 71 -2.07 -3.83 11.34
C SER A 71 -1.71 -5.05 10.51
N PHE A 72 -2.13 -5.05 9.25
CA PHE A 72 -1.60 -6.00 8.27
C PHE A 72 -0.18 -5.60 7.85
N CYS A 73 0.16 -4.32 7.93
CA CYS A 73 1.48 -3.81 7.59
C CYS A 73 2.59 -4.41 8.46
N GLN A 74 2.28 -4.87 9.68
CA GLN A 74 3.29 -5.52 10.52
C GLN A 74 3.93 -6.72 9.82
N PHE A 75 3.16 -7.43 9.00
CA PHE A 75 3.67 -8.58 8.24
C PHE A 75 4.58 -8.11 7.10
N VAL A 76 4.29 -6.95 6.50
CA VAL A 76 5.16 -6.33 5.49
C VAL A 76 6.52 -6.01 6.09
N PHE A 77 6.56 -5.45 7.28
CA PHE A 77 7.80 -5.11 7.97
C PHE A 77 8.61 -6.34 8.35
N ARG A 78 7.94 -7.41 8.81
CA ARG A 78 8.62 -8.63 9.26
C ARG A 78 9.04 -9.53 8.12
N GLU A 79 8.22 -9.65 7.08
CA GLU A 79 8.39 -10.67 6.04
C GLU A 79 8.76 -10.10 4.68
N GLY A 80 8.74 -8.77 4.52
CA GLY A 80 9.06 -8.08 3.27
C GLY A 80 7.89 -7.90 2.31
N VAL A 81 6.83 -8.68 2.47
CA VAL A 81 5.61 -8.63 1.65
C VAL A 81 4.48 -9.26 2.43
N PHE A 82 3.25 -8.75 2.25
CA PHE A 82 2.07 -9.46 2.74
C PHE A 82 0.98 -9.38 1.69
N ASN A 83 0.40 -10.53 1.36
CA ASN A 83 -0.65 -10.65 0.34
C ASN A 83 -1.74 -11.59 0.82
N THR A 84 -2.99 -11.12 0.84
CA THR A 84 -4.14 -11.96 1.10
C THR A 84 -5.31 -11.51 0.20
N ALA A 85 -5.95 -12.48 -0.46
CA ALA A 85 -7.14 -12.23 -1.27
C ALA A 85 -8.40 -12.18 -0.42
N ASP A 86 -8.39 -12.86 0.73
CA ASP A 86 -9.51 -12.90 1.67
C ASP A 86 -9.01 -13.12 3.09
N SER A 87 -8.96 -12.04 3.86
CA SER A 87 -8.43 -12.08 5.22
C SER A 87 -9.25 -12.97 6.16
N SER A 88 -10.55 -13.11 5.89
CA SER A 88 -11.43 -13.92 6.73
C SER A 88 -11.06 -15.40 6.71
N LEU A 89 -10.37 -15.85 5.65
CA LEU A 89 -9.94 -17.22 5.46
C LEU A 89 -8.44 -17.42 5.73
N ASP A 90 -7.73 -16.37 6.13
CA ASP A 90 -6.28 -16.39 6.27
C ASP A 90 -5.88 -16.67 7.72
N ALA A 91 -5.33 -17.85 7.96
CA ALA A 91 -4.94 -18.29 9.31
C ALA A 91 -3.85 -17.41 9.93
N ARG A 92 -3.02 -16.74 9.12
CA ARG A 92 -2.00 -15.80 9.61
C ARG A 92 -2.60 -14.62 10.35
N LEU A 93 -3.87 -14.31 10.07
CA LEU A 93 -4.59 -13.16 10.61
C LEU A 93 -5.54 -13.54 11.76
N ALA A 94 -5.44 -14.77 12.27
CA ALA A 94 -6.24 -15.18 13.43
C ALA A 94 -6.03 -14.17 14.57
N ASP A 95 -7.14 -13.74 15.17
CA ASP A 95 -7.17 -12.74 16.26
C ASP A 95 -6.74 -11.31 15.87
N ASN A 96 -6.47 -11.05 14.58
CA ASN A 96 -6.20 -9.69 14.14
C ASN A 96 -7.52 -8.91 14.05
N PRO A 97 -7.60 -7.69 14.63
CA PRO A 97 -8.86 -6.93 14.66
C PRO A 97 -9.39 -6.53 13.29
N TYR A 98 -8.55 -6.49 12.26
CA TYR A 98 -8.98 -6.17 10.89
C TYR A 98 -9.29 -7.40 10.04
N GLN A 99 -9.10 -8.60 10.57
CA GLN A 99 -9.51 -9.84 9.89
C GLN A 99 -11.02 -9.79 9.65
N GLY A 100 -11.44 -10.00 8.39
CA GLY A 100 -12.85 -9.94 8.03
C GLY A 100 -13.40 -8.53 7.88
N VAL A 101 -12.60 -7.48 8.13
CA VAL A 101 -12.93 -6.07 7.93
C VAL A 101 -12.26 -5.55 6.67
N VAL A 102 -10.93 -5.54 6.64
CA VAL A 102 -10.17 -5.38 5.40
C VAL A 102 -10.03 -6.77 4.80
N ILE A 103 -10.73 -7.04 3.73
CA ILE A 103 -10.84 -8.40 3.18
C ILE A 103 -9.65 -8.75 2.30
N SER A 104 -9.30 -7.88 1.35
CA SER A 104 -8.14 -8.11 0.49
C SER A 104 -7.06 -7.07 0.74
N TYR A 105 -5.80 -7.49 0.73
CA TYR A 105 -4.67 -6.62 1.01
C TYR A 105 -3.41 -7.16 0.35
N THR A 106 -2.69 -6.29 -0.34
CA THR A 106 -1.32 -6.58 -0.80
C THR A 106 -0.46 -5.38 -0.47
N GLY A 107 0.57 -5.59 0.33
CA GLY A 107 1.47 -4.54 0.75
C GLY A 107 2.94 -4.89 0.54
N VAL A 108 3.74 -3.87 0.24
CA VAL A 108 5.18 -3.96 0.06
C VAL A 108 5.87 -2.90 0.90
N PRO A 109 7.13 -3.13 1.32
CA PRO A 109 7.80 -2.16 2.18
C PRO A 109 8.29 -0.95 1.41
N VAL A 110 8.28 0.20 2.07
CA VAL A 110 9.00 1.40 1.63
C VAL A 110 10.24 1.52 2.50
N ILE A 111 11.40 1.54 1.88
CA ILE A 111 12.70 1.52 2.56
C ILE A 111 13.34 2.90 2.45
N ASP A 112 13.94 3.35 3.55
CA ASP A 112 14.74 4.58 3.55
C ASP A 112 16.10 4.28 2.90
N GLN A 113 16.11 4.19 1.57
CA GLN A 113 17.28 3.83 0.79
C GLN A 113 18.34 4.94 0.74
N PHE A 114 17.98 6.15 1.14
CA PHE A 114 18.88 7.31 1.16
C PHE A 114 19.45 7.59 2.55
N GLY A 115 19.02 6.87 3.56
CA GLY A 115 19.43 7.06 4.95
C GLY A 115 19.72 5.74 5.66
N SER A 116 18.84 5.36 6.61
CA SER A 116 19.07 4.21 7.48
C SER A 116 19.03 2.84 6.80
N GLY A 117 18.39 2.73 5.64
CA GLY A 117 18.13 1.45 4.99
C GLY A 117 17.01 0.64 5.64
N GLU A 118 16.32 1.21 6.63
CA GLU A 118 15.24 0.54 7.33
C GLU A 118 13.91 0.71 6.64
N VAL A 119 12.97 -0.18 6.92
CA VAL A 119 11.59 -0.06 6.45
C VAL A 119 10.92 1.06 7.24
N VAL A 120 10.40 2.06 6.54
CA VAL A 120 9.77 3.24 7.15
C VAL A 120 8.27 3.30 6.93
N GLY A 121 7.74 2.43 6.07
CA GLY A 121 6.32 2.41 5.77
C GLY A 121 5.96 1.31 4.79
N SER A 122 4.76 1.40 4.24
CA SER A 122 4.27 0.45 3.25
C SER A 122 3.51 1.15 2.14
N LEU A 123 3.53 0.52 0.97
CA LEU A 123 2.69 0.88 -0.17
C LEU A 123 1.76 -0.31 -0.39
N CYS A 124 0.46 -0.08 -0.49
CA CYS A 124 -0.50 -1.17 -0.53
C CYS A 124 -1.72 -0.88 -1.40
N HIS A 125 -2.32 -1.98 -1.89
CA HIS A 125 -3.67 -2.02 -2.42
C HIS A 125 -4.54 -2.81 -1.46
N PHE A 126 -5.76 -2.36 -1.19
CA PHE A 126 -6.68 -3.13 -0.36
C PHE A 126 -8.13 -2.80 -0.66
N ASP A 127 -9.01 -3.68 -0.18
CA ASP A 127 -10.45 -3.50 -0.36
C ASP A 127 -11.20 -4.17 0.80
N LEU A 128 -12.47 -3.83 0.91
CA LEU A 128 -13.40 -4.40 1.87
C LEU A 128 -14.16 -5.60 1.28
N VAL A 129 -13.80 -6.00 0.07
CA VAL A 129 -14.30 -7.19 -0.61
C VAL A 129 -13.11 -8.00 -1.15
N ARG A 130 -13.37 -9.24 -1.55
CA ARG A 130 -12.35 -10.17 -2.01
C ARG A 130 -11.81 -9.77 -3.38
N HIS A 131 -10.47 -9.67 -3.48
CA HIS A 131 -9.77 -9.47 -4.74
C HIS A 131 -8.42 -10.17 -4.69
N ALA A 132 -7.98 -10.70 -5.83
CA ALA A 132 -6.61 -11.16 -6.00
C ALA A 132 -5.85 -10.15 -6.88
N LEU A 133 -4.59 -9.91 -6.56
CA LEU A 133 -3.73 -9.03 -7.36
C LEU A 133 -2.97 -9.87 -8.38
N GLU A 134 -2.99 -9.46 -9.65
CA GLU A 134 -2.25 -10.12 -10.71
C GLU A 134 -0.74 -9.95 -10.50
N ASP A 135 0.05 -10.92 -10.97
CA ASP A 135 1.50 -10.95 -10.79
C ASP A 135 2.19 -9.70 -11.36
N ASP A 136 1.77 -9.25 -12.53
CA ASP A 136 2.35 -8.06 -13.16
C ASP A 136 2.10 -6.80 -12.32
N GLU A 137 0.90 -6.66 -11.76
CA GLU A 137 0.57 -5.52 -10.90
C GLU A 137 1.27 -5.62 -9.55
N PHE A 138 1.53 -6.83 -9.07
CA PHE A 138 2.33 -7.02 -7.88
C PHE A 138 3.78 -6.54 -8.10
N GLU A 139 4.37 -6.88 -9.25
CA GLU A 139 5.70 -6.39 -9.61
C GLU A 139 5.72 -4.87 -9.76
N VAL A 140 4.70 -4.28 -10.37
CA VAL A 140 4.55 -2.81 -10.45
C VAL A 140 4.54 -2.21 -9.05
N LEU A 141 3.77 -2.79 -8.13
CA LEU A 141 3.68 -2.31 -6.75
C LEU A 141 5.05 -2.35 -6.06
N GLN A 142 5.77 -3.45 -6.20
CA GLN A 142 7.11 -3.60 -5.62
C GLN A 142 8.10 -2.58 -6.15
N ARG A 143 8.10 -2.35 -7.47
CA ARG A 143 9.01 -1.38 -8.08
C ARG A 143 8.59 0.06 -7.76
N ALA A 144 7.29 0.34 -7.73
CA ALA A 144 6.79 1.66 -7.38
C ALA A 144 7.19 2.06 -5.96
N SER A 145 7.23 1.12 -5.02
CA SER A 145 7.61 1.40 -3.64
C SER A 145 9.03 1.98 -3.53
N ARG A 146 9.91 1.64 -4.46
CA ARG A 146 11.29 2.15 -4.48
C ARG A 146 11.37 3.59 -4.97
N LEU A 147 10.33 4.08 -5.62
CA LEU A 147 10.29 5.43 -6.20
C LEU A 147 9.70 6.48 -5.25
N ILE A 148 9.03 6.06 -4.18
CA ILE A 148 8.23 6.96 -3.35
C ILE A 148 8.88 7.39 -2.03
N THR A 149 10.08 6.92 -1.73
CA THR A 149 10.72 7.20 -0.43
C THR A 149 10.80 8.68 -0.14
N ARG A 150 11.28 9.50 -1.07
CA ARG A 150 11.40 10.94 -0.86
C ARG A 150 10.04 11.61 -0.72
N ALA A 151 9.07 11.21 -1.54
CA ALA A 151 7.72 11.77 -1.47
C ALA A 151 7.06 11.46 -0.12
N MET A 152 7.32 10.26 0.41
CA MET A 152 6.80 9.86 1.71
C MET A 152 7.48 10.55 2.88
N LEU A 153 8.80 10.72 2.82
CA LEU A 153 9.58 11.30 3.92
C LEU A 153 9.68 12.82 3.85
N GLY A 154 9.22 13.42 2.78
CA GLY A 154 9.11 14.88 2.69
C GLY A 154 10.43 15.60 2.49
N SER A 155 11.37 15.00 1.80
CA SER A 155 12.66 15.68 1.60
C SER A 155 12.89 16.09 0.17
#